data_892db1130eaa56778cfa19446ac2f569
#
_entry.id   892db1130eaa56778cfa19446ac2f569
#
_cell.length_a   1.000
_cell.length_b   1.000
_cell.length_c   1.000
_cell.angle_alpha   90.00
_cell.angle_beta   90.00
_cell.angle_gamma   90.00
#
_symmetry.space_group_name_H-M   'P 1'
#
loop_
_entity.id
_entity.type
_entity.pdbx_description
1 polymer ?
#
loop_
_entity_poly.entity_id
_entity_poly.type
_entity_poly.pdbx_seq_one_letter_code
_entity_poly.pdbx_strand_id
1 'polypeptide(L)'
;EGYEASIRELAVEVVESALADDSFDFVEAVAKELPMRMLGRLLGIPDADGHRLVELGDALLGNTDPEFTDTPVGLTDTDAFRLLPFRSPASLELFAYAEALAAERRAHPGPDLVTQLLAPTTDGEPITDHDFNNFFTLLVAAGNDTTRYSIAAGLLTLITNPALWKR
;
A
#
# COMPACT_ATOMS: atom_id res chain seq x y z
N GLU A 1 -3.88 -7.46 18.33
CA GLU A 1 -5.13 -8.26 18.56
C GLU A 1 -6.38 -7.58 17.97
N GLY A 2 -6.41 -6.23 17.76
CA GLY A 2 -7.61 -5.52 17.29
C GLY A 2 -7.95 -5.71 15.80
N TYR A 3 -7.01 -6.10 14.96
CA TYR A 3 -7.22 -6.14 13.50
C TYR A 3 -7.57 -7.52 12.94
N GLU A 4 -7.47 -8.61 13.71
CA GLU A 4 -7.71 -9.97 13.19
C GLU A 4 -9.13 -10.13 12.65
N ALA A 5 -10.14 -9.64 13.36
CA ALA A 5 -11.52 -9.72 12.91
C ALA A 5 -11.75 -8.94 11.61
N SER A 6 -11.21 -7.73 11.54
CA SER A 6 -11.30 -6.87 10.35
C SER A 6 -10.57 -7.46 9.12
N ILE A 7 -9.39 -8.07 9.33
CA ILE A 7 -8.66 -8.78 8.27
C ILE A 7 -9.45 -9.97 7.76
N ARG A 8 -10.02 -10.76 8.67
CA ARG A 8 -10.82 -11.94 8.32
C ARG A 8 -12.07 -11.57 7.54
N GLU A 9 -12.80 -10.54 7.99
CA GLU A 9 -13.99 -10.02 7.31
C GLU A 9 -13.64 -9.55 5.89
N LEU A 10 -12.58 -8.75 5.77
CA LEU A 10 -12.11 -8.28 4.48
C LEU A 10 -11.65 -9.42 3.56
N ALA A 11 -10.96 -10.42 4.10
CA ALA A 11 -10.54 -11.58 3.32
C ALA A 11 -11.73 -12.38 2.78
N VAL A 12 -12.77 -12.55 3.58
CA VAL A 12 -14.02 -13.21 3.14
C VAL A 12 -14.67 -12.38 2.02
N GLU A 13 -14.82 -11.07 2.23
CA GLU A 13 -15.43 -10.16 1.25
C GLU A 13 -14.70 -10.18 -0.10
N VAL A 14 -13.38 -10.09 -0.08
CA VAL A 14 -12.55 -10.12 -1.30
C VAL A 14 -12.66 -11.46 -2.03
N VAL A 15 -12.58 -12.58 -1.29
CA VAL A 15 -12.68 -13.91 -1.89
C VAL A 15 -14.09 -14.18 -2.43
N GLU A 16 -15.14 -13.81 -1.72
CA GLU A 16 -16.52 -13.96 -2.20
C GLU A 16 -16.79 -13.12 -3.45
N SER A 17 -16.24 -11.90 -3.49
CA SER A 17 -16.33 -11.05 -4.68
C SER A 17 -15.64 -11.69 -5.89
N ALA A 18 -14.44 -12.25 -5.72
CA ALA A 18 -13.72 -12.92 -6.79
C ALA A 18 -14.43 -14.18 -7.29
N LEU A 19 -15.05 -14.94 -6.38
CA LEU A 19 -15.79 -16.18 -6.70
C LEU A 19 -17.15 -15.92 -7.37
N ALA A 20 -17.60 -14.68 -7.50
CA ALA A 20 -18.80 -14.34 -8.25
C ALA A 20 -18.63 -14.55 -9.77
N ASP A 21 -17.39 -14.53 -10.26
CA ASP A 21 -17.04 -14.81 -11.64
C ASP A 21 -16.62 -16.29 -11.82
N ASP A 22 -16.98 -16.90 -12.94
CA ASP A 22 -16.60 -18.28 -13.29
C ASP A 22 -15.08 -18.46 -13.44
N SER A 23 -14.36 -17.40 -13.77
CA SER A 23 -12.91 -17.37 -13.96
C SER A 23 -12.38 -15.97 -13.69
N PHE A 24 -11.30 -15.85 -12.93
CA PHE A 24 -10.70 -14.56 -12.59
C PHE A 24 -9.18 -14.68 -12.44
N ASP A 25 -8.49 -13.56 -12.58
CA ASP A 25 -7.08 -13.46 -12.23
C ASP A 25 -6.96 -13.31 -10.69
N PHE A 26 -6.37 -14.33 -10.06
CA PHE A 26 -6.22 -14.36 -8.61
C PHE A 26 -5.32 -13.23 -8.08
N VAL A 27 -4.30 -12.84 -8.87
CA VAL A 27 -3.39 -11.77 -8.44
C VAL A 27 -4.14 -10.44 -8.38
N GLU A 28 -4.90 -10.12 -9.42
CA GLU A 28 -5.69 -8.89 -9.47
C GLU A 28 -6.88 -8.90 -8.50
N ALA A 29 -7.66 -9.98 -8.50
CA ALA A 29 -8.92 -10.02 -7.76
C ALA A 29 -8.75 -10.27 -6.25
N VAL A 30 -7.64 -10.89 -5.82
CA VAL A 30 -7.46 -11.27 -4.41
C VAL A 30 -6.13 -10.78 -3.84
N ALA A 31 -5.00 -11.15 -4.47
CA ALA A 31 -3.70 -10.91 -3.87
C ALA A 31 -3.35 -9.41 -3.79
N LYS A 32 -3.82 -8.60 -4.73
CA LYS A 32 -3.65 -7.15 -4.79
C LYS A 32 -4.70 -6.42 -3.96
N GLU A 33 -5.97 -6.86 -4.05
CA GLU A 33 -7.09 -6.22 -3.37
C GLU A 33 -6.99 -6.27 -1.84
N LEU A 34 -6.63 -7.43 -1.29
CA LEU A 34 -6.64 -7.63 0.15
C LEU A 34 -5.66 -6.71 0.91
N PRO A 35 -4.36 -6.63 0.57
CA PRO A 35 -3.44 -5.73 1.27
C PRO A 35 -3.75 -4.26 1.00
N MET A 36 -4.17 -3.90 -0.21
CA MET A 36 -4.56 -2.53 -0.57
C MET A 36 -5.72 -2.03 0.30
N ARG A 37 -6.81 -2.77 0.35
CA ARG A 37 -7.99 -2.40 1.13
C ARG A 37 -7.71 -2.43 2.64
N MET A 38 -6.85 -3.35 3.09
CA MET A 38 -6.43 -3.38 4.49
C MET A 38 -5.59 -2.16 4.86
N LEU A 39 -4.66 -1.76 4.00
CA LEU A 39 -3.87 -0.54 4.19
C LEU A 39 -4.78 0.70 4.21
N GLY A 40 -5.74 0.78 3.29
CA GLY A 40 -6.75 1.84 3.24
C GLY A 40 -7.52 1.96 4.56
N ARG A 41 -8.03 0.84 5.08
CA ARG A 41 -8.73 0.81 6.38
C ARG A 41 -7.85 1.24 7.56
N LEU A 42 -6.58 0.82 7.58
CA LEU A 42 -5.61 1.21 8.62
C LEU A 42 -5.30 2.70 8.60
N LEU A 43 -5.12 3.27 7.42
CA LEU A 43 -4.76 4.67 7.24
C LEU A 43 -5.98 5.60 7.19
N GLY A 44 -7.20 5.05 7.21
CA GLY A 44 -8.42 5.83 7.05
C GLY A 44 -8.59 6.43 5.65
N ILE A 45 -8.05 5.75 4.63
CA ILE A 45 -8.08 6.18 3.23
C ILE A 45 -9.34 5.62 2.58
N PRO A 46 -10.08 6.41 1.77
CA PRO A 46 -11.21 5.92 1.01
C PRO A 46 -10.82 4.81 0.02
N ASP A 47 -11.65 3.78 -0.13
CA ASP A 47 -11.40 2.67 -1.06
C ASP A 47 -11.16 3.17 -2.51
N ALA A 48 -11.81 4.26 -2.91
CA ALA A 48 -11.64 4.87 -4.23
C ALA A 48 -10.19 5.32 -4.52
N ASP A 49 -9.43 5.68 -3.47
CA ASP A 49 -8.04 6.14 -3.60
C ASP A 49 -7.04 4.98 -3.56
N GLY A 50 -7.48 3.80 -3.08
CA GLY A 50 -6.61 2.65 -2.86
C GLY A 50 -5.86 2.22 -4.12
N HIS A 51 -6.56 2.08 -5.25
CA HIS A 51 -5.95 1.69 -6.53
C HIS A 51 -4.87 2.67 -6.97
N ARG A 52 -5.13 3.99 -6.84
CA ARG A 52 -4.13 5.00 -7.18
C ARG A 52 -2.88 4.91 -6.31
N LEU A 53 -3.03 4.65 -5.03
CA LEU A 53 -1.90 4.49 -4.11
C LEU A 53 -1.08 3.24 -4.44
N VAL A 54 -1.73 2.15 -4.88
CA VAL A 54 -1.03 0.95 -5.36
C VAL A 54 -0.24 1.24 -6.62
N GLU A 55 -0.81 1.91 -7.62
CA GLU A 55 -0.10 2.32 -8.84
C GLU A 55 1.14 3.18 -8.52
N LEU A 56 1.01 4.12 -7.59
CA LEU A 56 2.14 4.94 -7.14
C LEU A 56 3.18 4.12 -6.39
N GLY A 57 2.77 3.13 -5.60
CA GLY A 57 3.65 2.18 -4.93
C GLY A 57 4.40 1.30 -5.93
N ASP A 58 3.71 0.79 -6.95
CA ASP A 58 4.31 0.00 -8.04
C ASP A 58 5.34 0.85 -8.83
N ALA A 59 5.02 2.13 -9.13
CA ALA A 59 5.94 3.05 -9.78
C ALA A 59 7.15 3.45 -8.90
N LEU A 60 7.02 3.38 -7.58
CA LEU A 60 8.14 3.56 -6.66
C LEU A 60 9.08 2.37 -6.66
N LEU A 61 8.54 1.16 -6.48
CA LEU A 61 9.32 -0.08 -6.36
C LEU A 61 9.89 -0.52 -7.70
N GLY A 62 9.10 -0.36 -8.77
CA GLY A 62 9.50 -0.60 -10.15
C GLY A 62 10.29 0.56 -10.79
N ASN A 63 10.96 1.39 -9.99
CA ASN A 63 11.65 2.61 -10.45
C ASN A 63 12.78 2.39 -11.47
N THR A 64 13.20 1.17 -11.71
CA THR A 64 14.19 0.79 -12.75
C THR A 64 13.55 0.14 -13.98
N ASP A 65 12.25 -0.13 -13.92
CA ASP A 65 11.51 -0.87 -14.93
C ASP A 65 10.63 0.05 -15.78
N PRO A 66 10.83 0.13 -17.12
CA PRO A 66 10.02 0.95 -18.00
C PRO A 66 8.53 0.59 -18.06
N GLU A 67 8.12 -0.60 -17.55
CA GLU A 67 6.71 -0.97 -17.46
C GLU A 67 6.00 -0.21 -16.32
N PHE A 68 6.74 0.23 -15.29
CA PHE A 68 6.18 0.90 -14.12
C PHE A 68 6.44 2.40 -14.07
N THR A 69 7.39 2.93 -14.86
CA THR A 69 7.73 4.35 -14.83
C THR A 69 8.28 4.85 -16.17
N ASP A 70 7.90 6.07 -16.53
CA ASP A 70 8.45 6.78 -17.71
C ASP A 70 9.89 7.30 -17.48
N THR A 71 10.36 7.26 -16.23
CA THR A 71 11.69 7.75 -15.82
C THR A 71 12.48 6.67 -15.09
N PRO A 72 12.78 5.53 -15.74
CA PRO A 72 13.48 4.43 -15.08
C PRO A 72 14.91 4.82 -14.71
N VAL A 73 15.26 4.60 -13.44
CA VAL A 73 16.58 4.86 -12.89
C VAL A 73 17.63 4.01 -13.63
N GLY A 74 18.68 4.65 -14.09
CA GLY A 74 19.75 4.01 -14.85
C GLY A 74 19.50 3.97 -16.36
N LEU A 75 18.29 4.23 -16.84
CA LEU A 75 17.96 4.33 -18.28
C LEU A 75 17.64 5.77 -18.70
N THR A 76 17.21 6.62 -17.76
CA THR A 76 16.92 8.04 -17.98
C THR A 76 17.67 8.91 -16.98
N ASP A 77 17.73 10.22 -17.25
CA ASP A 77 18.25 11.20 -16.30
C ASP A 77 17.22 11.41 -15.15
N THR A 78 17.58 10.96 -13.97
CA THR A 78 16.77 11.07 -12.75
C THR A 78 17.37 12.02 -11.71
N ASP A 79 18.34 12.89 -12.09
CA ASP A 79 19.01 13.78 -11.14
C ASP A 79 18.06 14.79 -10.50
N ALA A 80 17.00 15.19 -11.19
CA ALA A 80 15.94 16.03 -10.62
C ALA A 80 15.25 15.37 -9.41
N PHE A 81 15.22 14.05 -9.35
CA PHE A 81 14.55 13.25 -8.31
C PHE A 81 15.52 12.62 -7.31
N ARG A 82 16.82 12.95 -7.35
CA ARG A 82 17.86 12.28 -6.56
C ARG A 82 17.66 12.32 -5.03
N LEU A 83 16.89 13.29 -4.53
CA LEU A 83 16.58 13.46 -3.10
C LEU A 83 15.22 12.89 -2.72
N LEU A 84 14.44 12.42 -3.68
CA LEU A 84 13.15 11.80 -3.42
C LEU A 84 13.32 10.31 -3.08
N PRO A 85 12.40 9.72 -2.30
CA PRO A 85 12.35 8.28 -2.08
C PRO A 85 12.40 7.54 -3.42
N PHE A 86 13.24 6.50 -3.48
CA PHE A 86 13.46 5.67 -4.67
C PHE A 86 13.87 6.43 -5.93
N ARG A 87 14.23 7.72 -5.85
CA ARG A 87 14.48 8.61 -7.00
C ARG A 87 13.31 8.62 -8.01
N SER A 88 12.09 8.44 -7.52
CA SER A 88 10.89 8.31 -8.33
C SER A 88 10.03 9.58 -8.26
N PRO A 89 9.53 10.10 -9.39
CA PRO A 89 8.56 11.20 -9.40
C PRO A 89 7.23 10.82 -8.73
N ALA A 90 6.88 9.54 -8.63
CA ALA A 90 5.70 9.07 -7.90
C ALA A 90 5.72 9.47 -6.42
N SER A 91 6.91 9.69 -5.85
CA SER A 91 7.05 10.22 -4.49
C SER A 91 6.41 11.60 -4.31
N LEU A 92 6.40 12.44 -5.33
CA LEU A 92 5.79 13.78 -5.27
C LEU A 92 4.28 13.69 -5.11
N GLU A 93 3.64 12.78 -5.83
CA GLU A 93 2.20 12.55 -5.71
C GLU A 93 1.85 11.94 -4.36
N LEU A 94 2.66 10.98 -3.88
CA LEU A 94 2.48 10.40 -2.54
C LEU A 94 2.66 11.44 -1.44
N PHE A 95 3.63 12.35 -1.56
CA PHE A 95 3.81 13.44 -0.61
C PHE A 95 2.63 14.40 -0.62
N ALA A 96 2.14 14.80 -1.80
CA ALA A 96 0.96 15.66 -1.90
C ALA A 96 -0.29 15.01 -1.28
N TYR A 97 -0.48 13.70 -1.49
CA TYR A 97 -1.55 12.95 -0.88
C TYR A 97 -1.40 12.88 0.65
N ALA A 98 -0.19 12.56 1.14
CA ALA A 98 0.11 12.51 2.56
C ALA A 98 -0.13 13.85 3.25
N GLU A 99 0.29 14.97 2.65
CA GLU A 99 0.07 16.32 3.16
C GLU A 99 -1.42 16.66 3.27
N ALA A 100 -2.19 16.35 2.23
CA ALA A 100 -3.64 16.56 2.21
C ALA A 100 -4.34 15.73 3.31
N LEU A 101 -3.97 14.45 3.43
CA LEU A 101 -4.50 13.55 4.45
C LEU A 101 -4.12 14.01 5.87
N ALA A 102 -2.85 14.42 6.08
CA ALA A 102 -2.40 14.94 7.37
C ALA A 102 -3.15 16.22 7.76
N ALA A 103 -3.35 17.14 6.82
CA ALA A 103 -4.11 18.37 7.07
C ALA A 103 -5.56 18.06 7.47
N GLU A 104 -6.19 17.11 6.77
CA GLU A 104 -7.55 16.68 7.08
C GLU A 104 -7.64 16.04 8.46
N ARG A 105 -6.70 15.13 8.81
CA ARG A 105 -6.71 14.45 10.11
C ARG A 105 -6.35 15.38 11.29
N ARG A 106 -5.54 16.41 11.05
CA ARG A 106 -5.32 17.47 12.07
C ARG A 106 -6.57 18.28 12.34
N ALA A 107 -7.39 18.54 11.31
CA ALA A 107 -8.66 19.25 11.44
C ALA A 107 -9.78 18.36 12.00
N HIS A 108 -9.81 17.10 11.59
CA HIS A 108 -10.84 16.12 11.92
C HIS A 108 -10.19 14.77 12.32
N PRO A 109 -9.71 14.65 13.58
CA PRO A 109 -9.09 13.40 14.05
C PRO A 109 -10.04 12.20 13.95
N GLY A 110 -9.55 11.08 13.42
CA GLY A 110 -10.26 9.81 13.28
C GLY A 110 -9.67 8.70 14.16
N PRO A 111 -10.23 7.50 14.10
CA PRO A 111 -9.70 6.33 14.81
C PRO A 111 -8.55 5.63 14.06
N ASP A 112 -8.09 6.20 12.95
CA ASP A 112 -7.10 5.63 12.05
C ASP A 112 -5.66 5.83 12.52
N LEU A 113 -4.73 5.11 11.87
CA LEU A 113 -3.31 5.16 12.18
C LEU A 113 -2.69 6.53 11.86
N VAL A 114 -3.19 7.23 10.83
CA VAL A 114 -2.68 8.57 10.48
C VAL A 114 -2.92 9.54 11.62
N THR A 115 -4.12 9.56 12.20
CA THR A 115 -4.43 10.38 13.38
C THR A 115 -3.50 10.06 14.55
N GLN A 116 -3.21 8.77 14.78
CA GLN A 116 -2.30 8.35 15.85
C GLN A 116 -0.85 8.79 15.61
N LEU A 117 -0.38 8.71 14.37
CA LEU A 117 0.97 9.13 13.98
C LEU A 117 1.19 10.65 14.08
N LEU A 118 0.14 11.42 13.79
CA LEU A 118 0.18 12.88 13.88
C LEU A 118 0.02 13.40 15.31
N ALA A 119 -0.39 12.55 16.26
CA ALA A 119 -0.46 12.94 17.66
C ALA A 119 0.94 13.18 18.25
N PRO A 120 1.08 14.08 19.24
CA PRO A 120 2.35 14.28 19.92
C PRO A 120 2.92 12.97 20.48
N THR A 121 4.22 12.76 20.31
CA THR A 121 4.92 11.61 20.88
C THR A 121 4.99 11.69 22.40
N THR A 122 5.49 10.63 23.03
CA THR A 122 5.72 10.60 24.50
C THR A 122 6.62 11.74 24.97
N ASP A 123 7.52 12.22 24.13
CA ASP A 123 8.42 13.33 24.39
C ASP A 123 7.80 14.71 24.10
N GLY A 124 6.54 14.72 23.62
CA GLY A 124 5.78 15.95 23.37
C GLY A 124 5.98 16.59 22.01
N GLU A 125 6.91 16.09 21.20
CA GLU A 125 7.16 16.63 19.86
C GLU A 125 6.32 15.87 18.82
N PRO A 126 5.54 16.59 17.98
CA PRO A 126 4.82 15.96 16.87
C PRO A 126 5.80 15.54 15.77
N ILE A 127 5.40 14.52 14.99
CA ILE A 127 6.14 14.15 13.76
C ILE A 127 6.20 15.36 12.82
N THR A 128 7.35 15.59 12.17
CA THR A 128 7.46 16.64 11.15
C THR A 128 6.70 16.24 9.89
N ASP A 129 6.26 17.21 9.08
CA ASP A 129 5.57 16.92 7.82
C ASP A 129 6.49 16.11 6.88
N HIS A 130 7.78 16.41 6.85
CA HIS A 130 8.75 15.67 6.05
C HIS A 130 8.86 14.20 6.50
N ASP A 131 8.95 13.95 7.80
CA ASP A 131 9.05 12.59 8.34
C ASP A 131 7.74 11.83 8.12
N PHE A 132 6.60 12.51 8.27
CA PHE A 132 5.29 11.90 8.00
C PHE A 132 5.17 11.51 6.51
N ASN A 133 5.53 12.39 5.57
CA ASN A 133 5.48 12.11 4.14
C ASN A 133 6.37 10.92 3.76
N ASN A 134 7.58 10.85 4.30
CA ASN A 134 8.48 9.70 4.07
C ASN A 134 7.93 8.41 4.67
N PHE A 135 7.38 8.48 5.89
CA PHE A 135 6.80 7.31 6.55
C PHE A 135 5.54 6.81 5.82
N PHE A 136 4.66 7.72 5.38
CA PHE A 136 3.50 7.38 4.58
C PHE A 136 3.89 6.69 3.27
N THR A 137 4.88 7.24 2.56
CA THR A 137 5.42 6.66 1.33
C THR A 137 5.97 5.24 1.58
N LEU A 138 6.68 5.04 2.69
CA LEU A 138 7.18 3.73 3.09
C LEU A 138 6.04 2.75 3.38
N LEU A 139 4.99 3.18 4.06
CA LEU A 139 3.82 2.33 4.35
C LEU A 139 3.10 1.88 3.07
N VAL A 140 2.92 2.78 2.10
CA VAL A 140 2.31 2.47 0.80
C VAL A 140 3.17 1.44 0.05
N ALA A 141 4.48 1.69 -0.08
CA ALA A 141 5.39 0.79 -0.78
C ALA A 141 5.49 -0.59 -0.10
N ALA A 142 5.73 -0.63 1.21
CA ALA A 142 5.99 -1.88 1.93
C ALA A 142 4.72 -2.67 2.23
N GLY A 143 3.60 -2.00 2.46
CA GLY A 143 2.35 -2.62 2.94
C GLY A 143 1.60 -3.43 1.88
N ASN A 144 1.76 -3.07 0.61
CA ASN A 144 1.06 -3.73 -0.49
C ASN A 144 1.90 -4.85 -1.13
N ASP A 145 3.08 -4.53 -1.60
CA ASP A 145 3.83 -5.37 -2.54
C ASP A 145 4.29 -6.71 -1.93
N THR A 146 4.89 -6.65 -0.75
CA THR A 146 5.38 -7.86 -0.05
C THR A 146 4.24 -8.82 0.28
N THR A 147 3.09 -8.32 0.69
CA THR A 147 1.91 -9.11 1.04
C THR A 147 1.26 -9.69 -0.21
N ARG A 148 1.11 -8.90 -1.28
CA ARG A 148 0.61 -9.32 -2.59
C ARG A 148 1.40 -10.51 -3.13
N TYR A 149 2.72 -10.40 -3.19
CA TYR A 149 3.58 -11.48 -3.67
C TYR A 149 3.53 -12.71 -2.78
N SER A 150 3.44 -12.54 -1.47
CA SER A 150 3.35 -13.67 -0.54
C SER A 150 2.05 -14.46 -0.73
N ILE A 151 0.93 -13.77 -0.93
CA ILE A 151 -0.39 -14.39 -1.18
C ILE A 151 -0.37 -15.13 -2.53
N ALA A 152 0.10 -14.46 -3.59
CA ALA A 152 0.15 -15.03 -4.93
C ALA A 152 1.08 -16.27 -5.00
N ALA A 153 2.30 -16.17 -4.47
CA ALA A 153 3.26 -17.27 -4.42
C ALA A 153 2.79 -18.40 -3.51
N GLY A 154 2.11 -18.07 -2.40
CA GLY A 154 1.52 -19.05 -1.50
C GLY A 154 0.49 -19.91 -2.20
N LEU A 155 -0.48 -19.31 -2.91
CA LEU A 155 -1.47 -20.06 -3.67
C LEU A 155 -0.83 -20.89 -4.78
N LEU A 156 0.08 -20.32 -5.57
CA LEU A 156 0.80 -21.04 -6.61
C LEU A 156 1.52 -22.28 -6.05
N THR A 157 2.16 -22.12 -4.88
CA THR A 157 2.82 -23.20 -4.18
C THR A 157 1.85 -24.31 -3.80
N LEU A 158 0.67 -23.95 -3.28
CA LEU A 158 -0.37 -24.92 -2.90
C LEU A 158 -0.95 -25.66 -4.11
N ILE A 159 -1.20 -24.95 -5.23
CA ILE A 159 -1.71 -25.55 -6.47
C ILE A 159 -0.70 -26.54 -7.06
N THR A 160 0.58 -26.17 -7.06
CA THR A 160 1.65 -27.00 -7.64
C THR A 160 2.09 -28.16 -6.72
N ASN A 161 1.73 -28.10 -5.42
CA ASN A 161 2.08 -29.12 -4.43
C ASN A 161 0.84 -29.56 -3.61
N PRO A 162 -0.08 -30.35 -4.19
CA PRO A 162 -1.35 -30.71 -3.52
C PRO A 162 -1.20 -31.39 -2.16
N ALA A 163 -0.05 -31.98 -1.86
CA ALA A 163 0.23 -32.59 -0.58
C ALA A 163 0.27 -31.59 0.60
N LEU A 164 0.51 -30.30 0.31
CA LEU A 164 0.56 -29.24 1.32
C LEU A 164 -0.83 -28.85 1.85
N TRP A 165 -1.91 -29.12 1.10
CA TRP A 165 -3.28 -28.86 1.52
C TRP A 165 -3.73 -29.68 2.76
N LYS A 166 -2.97 -30.72 3.11
CA LYS A 166 -3.31 -31.68 4.19
C LYS A 166 -2.62 -31.34 5.49
N ARG A 167 -1.90 -30.24 5.56
CA ARG A 167 -1.20 -29.77 6.78
C ARG A 167 -1.86 -28.54 7.36
#